data_33b6da59bd52c3cb4e1969b8b87ef812
#
_entry.id   33b6da59bd52c3cb4e1969b8b87ef812
#
_cell.length_a   1.000
_cell.length_b   1.000
_cell.length_c   1.000
_cell.angle_alpha   90.00
_cell.angle_beta   90.00
_cell.angle_gamma   90.00
#
_symmetry.space_group_name_H-M   'P 1'
#
loop_
_entity.id
_entity.type
_entity.pdbx_description
1 polymer ?
#
loop_
_entity_poly.entity_id
_entity_poly.type
_entity_poly.pdbx_seq_one_letter_code
_entity_poly.pdbx_strand_id
1 'polypeptide(L)'
;MAVDQQSWAPEWEVFPDPQTGARVTRLTSADCINHPLYYLTNSFSSDGRWLVFASDRAGKMDLYKVSLENGEIQRLTDLEGLQPFSGNVVDDRVYFVTDGQVHELELASGNSRVVVERPGCGLGEVTVSCDRQQVACLVTRGDTASLLVARVDGTADHEILSGVRALYHPQFHPADPGQLIYSADPPDPRMWAVRTDGSDDRCIYRNEPEEWFVHETFLGRSGCLIVCHWRHGLRMVEMDGTLKELSDLSVWHIASSPDGGSIVCDTHLPDIGLVLVDPETGRHRSLCTTAATNQGFQWKELTPLVADGEAPGWATMVEEESTETAYGPQWSHPHPSFSPDGKRVAFTSDMTGRPQVYVVDVPGE
;
A
#
# COMPACT_ATOMS: atom_id res chain seq x y z
N MET A 1 -0.97 -24.85 7.54
CA MET A 1 -1.19 -25.29 8.94
C MET A 1 -2.13 -24.28 9.55
N ALA A 2 -3.14 -24.69 10.32
CA ALA A 2 -3.99 -23.74 11.04
C ALA A 2 -3.16 -23.12 12.20
N VAL A 3 -3.10 -21.79 12.26
CA VAL A 3 -2.49 -21.07 13.39
C VAL A 3 -3.42 -21.23 14.60
N ASP A 4 -2.83 -21.39 15.79
CA ASP A 4 -3.62 -21.30 17.04
C ASP A 4 -4.25 -19.89 17.07
N GLN A 5 -5.59 -19.83 17.01
CA GLN A 5 -6.33 -18.58 16.82
C GLN A 5 -6.29 -17.76 18.11
N GLN A 6 -5.14 -17.17 18.40
CA GLN A 6 -5.01 -16.22 19.49
C GLN A 6 -5.85 -14.97 19.16
N SER A 7 -6.70 -14.56 20.10
CA SER A 7 -7.53 -13.37 19.99
C SER A 7 -7.29 -12.39 21.14
N TRP A 8 -7.57 -11.12 20.85
CA TRP A 8 -7.48 -10.02 21.82
C TRP A 8 -8.83 -9.32 21.91
N ALA A 9 -9.09 -8.79 23.10
CA ALA A 9 -10.26 -7.95 23.33
C ALA A 9 -10.22 -6.68 22.45
N PRO A 10 -11.38 -6.05 22.20
CA PRO A 10 -11.45 -4.79 21.47
C PRO A 10 -10.55 -3.71 22.08
N GLU A 11 -9.78 -3.05 21.24
CA GLU A 11 -8.91 -1.92 21.57
C GLU A 11 -9.44 -0.59 21.01
N TRP A 12 -10.57 -0.61 20.36
CA TRP A 12 -11.06 0.50 19.55
C TRP A 12 -11.60 1.68 20.37
N GLU A 13 -11.50 2.84 19.78
CA GLU A 13 -12.05 4.08 20.29
C GLU A 13 -12.67 4.87 19.12
N VAL A 14 -13.87 5.41 19.33
CA VAL A 14 -14.59 6.20 18.31
C VAL A 14 -14.65 7.64 18.75
N PHE A 15 -14.29 8.55 17.84
CA PHE A 15 -14.32 9.98 18.09
C PHE A 15 -14.62 10.74 16.78
N PRO A 16 -15.18 11.96 16.87
CA PRO A 16 -15.30 12.83 15.71
C PRO A 16 -13.95 13.50 15.40
N ASP A 17 -13.60 13.59 14.12
CA ASP A 17 -12.48 14.44 13.71
C ASP A 17 -12.72 15.90 14.10
N PRO A 18 -11.74 16.59 14.70
CA PRO A 18 -11.94 17.93 15.25
C PRO A 18 -12.19 19.01 14.18
N GLN A 19 -11.78 18.79 12.93
CA GLN A 19 -11.93 19.77 11.85
C GLN A 19 -13.16 19.51 10.99
N THR A 20 -13.40 18.25 10.64
CA THR A 20 -14.45 17.86 9.69
C THR A 20 -15.70 17.31 10.36
N GLY A 21 -15.58 16.83 11.60
CA GLY A 21 -16.62 16.09 12.30
C GLY A 21 -16.80 14.65 11.78
N ALA A 22 -15.99 14.18 10.84
CA ALA A 22 -16.04 12.83 10.34
C ALA A 22 -15.83 11.83 11.49
N ARG A 23 -16.54 10.71 11.43
CA ARG A 23 -16.40 9.66 12.45
C ARG A 23 -15.12 8.89 12.20
N VAL A 24 -14.17 8.97 13.14
CA VAL A 24 -12.92 8.23 13.14
C VAL A 24 -12.98 7.13 14.18
N THR A 25 -12.49 5.95 13.83
CA THR A 25 -12.34 4.83 14.75
C THR A 25 -10.88 4.42 14.79
N ARG A 26 -10.23 4.54 15.95
CA ARG A 26 -8.95 3.88 16.20
C ARG A 26 -9.25 2.42 16.50
N LEU A 27 -8.65 1.50 15.77
CA LEU A 27 -8.92 0.06 15.90
C LEU A 27 -7.94 -0.66 16.80
N THR A 28 -6.73 -0.11 17.00
CA THR A 28 -5.65 -0.70 17.80
C THR A 28 -5.10 0.30 18.80
N SER A 29 -4.59 -0.19 19.95
CA SER A 29 -4.00 0.67 21.00
C SER A 29 -2.84 0.02 21.74
N ALA A 30 -2.44 -1.19 21.38
CA ALA A 30 -1.29 -1.87 21.99
C ALA A 30 0.01 -1.06 21.81
N ASP A 31 0.92 -1.13 22.79
CA ASP A 31 2.22 -0.45 22.75
C ASP A 31 3.20 -1.17 21.81
N CYS A 32 2.84 -1.21 20.55
CA CYS A 32 3.57 -1.89 19.48
C CYS A 32 3.25 -1.24 18.13
N ILE A 33 3.89 -1.69 17.05
CA ILE A 33 3.59 -1.24 15.68
C ILE A 33 2.32 -1.94 15.20
N ASN A 34 1.36 -1.15 14.72
CA ASN A 34 0.16 -1.63 14.04
C ASN A 34 -0.08 -0.77 12.80
N HIS A 35 -0.23 -1.37 11.64
CA HIS A 35 -0.54 -0.62 10.41
C HIS A 35 -1.39 -1.45 9.44
N PRO A 36 -2.31 -0.85 8.67
CA PRO A 36 -2.98 -1.52 7.56
C PRO A 36 -1.96 -2.08 6.56
N LEU A 37 -2.41 -2.89 5.62
CA LEU A 37 -1.57 -3.29 4.50
C LEU A 37 -1.20 -2.06 3.66
N TYR A 38 -0.28 -2.25 2.70
CA TYR A 38 0.23 -1.13 1.92
C TYR A 38 -0.88 -0.41 1.13
N TYR A 39 -0.81 0.90 0.96
CA TYR A 39 -1.87 1.70 0.34
C TYR A 39 -2.18 1.31 -1.12
N LEU A 40 -1.24 0.66 -1.83
CA LEU A 40 -1.45 0.10 -3.18
C LEU A 40 -2.25 -1.20 -3.18
N THR A 41 -2.57 -1.74 -2.00
CA THR A 41 -3.27 -3.01 -1.82
C THR A 41 -4.51 -2.82 -0.95
N ASN A 42 -5.39 -3.81 -0.96
CA ASN A 42 -6.59 -3.78 -0.13
C ASN A 42 -6.33 -4.42 1.23
N SER A 43 -6.79 -3.78 2.30
CA SER A 43 -6.75 -4.29 3.68
C SER A 43 -8.08 -4.90 4.15
N PHE A 44 -9.19 -4.65 3.46
CA PHE A 44 -10.52 -5.05 3.92
C PHE A 44 -10.96 -6.38 3.33
N SER A 45 -11.76 -7.15 4.09
CA SER A 45 -12.53 -8.26 3.56
C SER A 45 -13.57 -7.78 2.53
N SER A 46 -14.00 -8.66 1.65
CA SER A 46 -14.94 -8.32 0.56
C SER A 46 -16.29 -7.79 1.07
N ASP A 47 -16.72 -8.24 2.24
CA ASP A 47 -17.95 -7.78 2.92
C ASP A 47 -17.75 -6.52 3.78
N GLY A 48 -16.51 -6.02 3.88
CA GLY A 48 -16.15 -4.84 4.67
C GLY A 48 -16.27 -5.03 6.20
N ARG A 49 -16.38 -6.28 6.69
CA ARG A 49 -16.54 -6.57 8.13
C ARG A 49 -15.23 -6.74 8.87
N TRP A 50 -14.16 -7.08 8.15
CA TRP A 50 -12.83 -7.27 8.70
C TRP A 50 -11.82 -6.35 8.02
N LEU A 51 -10.85 -5.91 8.80
CA LEU A 51 -9.65 -5.24 8.29
C LEU A 51 -8.43 -6.08 8.68
N VAL A 52 -7.59 -6.40 7.70
CA VAL A 52 -6.30 -7.07 7.89
C VAL A 52 -5.22 -6.01 8.12
N PHE A 53 -4.34 -6.26 9.09
CA PHE A 53 -3.25 -5.37 9.42
C PHE A 53 -2.02 -6.16 9.88
N ALA A 54 -0.86 -5.53 9.80
CA ALA A 54 0.38 -6.08 10.35
C ALA A 54 0.64 -5.51 11.75
N SER A 55 1.19 -6.36 12.62
CA SER A 55 1.52 -5.96 13.99
C SER A 55 2.64 -6.82 14.57
N ASP A 56 3.48 -6.23 15.43
CA ASP A 56 4.50 -6.94 16.21
C ASP A 56 4.06 -7.24 17.65
N ARG A 57 2.74 -7.19 17.92
CA ARG A 57 2.13 -7.41 19.26
C ARG A 57 2.46 -8.75 19.93
N ALA A 58 2.80 -9.78 19.14
CA ALA A 58 3.23 -11.09 19.64
C ALA A 58 4.76 -11.26 19.68
N GLY A 59 5.53 -10.16 19.60
CA GLY A 59 6.98 -10.15 19.68
C GLY A 59 7.69 -10.26 18.33
N LYS A 60 6.95 -10.44 17.25
CA LYS A 60 7.42 -10.37 15.84
C LYS A 60 6.29 -9.88 14.97
N MET A 61 6.66 -9.42 13.76
CA MET A 61 5.68 -8.95 12.79
C MET A 61 4.88 -10.12 12.23
N ASP A 62 3.55 -10.03 12.37
CA ASP A 62 2.57 -10.98 11.87
C ASP A 62 1.35 -10.27 11.31
N LEU A 63 0.52 -10.98 10.57
CA LEU A 63 -0.78 -10.50 10.11
C LEU A 63 -1.87 -10.82 11.13
N TYR A 64 -2.75 -9.87 11.29
CA TYR A 64 -3.94 -9.91 12.14
C TYR A 64 -5.15 -9.43 11.36
N LYS A 65 -6.34 -9.75 11.83
CA LYS A 65 -7.58 -9.12 11.40
C LYS A 65 -8.32 -8.53 12.59
N VAL A 66 -8.98 -7.40 12.38
CA VAL A 66 -9.85 -6.76 13.37
C VAL A 66 -11.26 -6.67 12.83
N SER A 67 -12.23 -7.02 13.65
CA SER A 67 -13.65 -6.88 13.32
C SER A 67 -14.06 -5.41 13.38
N LEU A 68 -14.64 -4.91 12.30
CA LEU A 68 -15.20 -3.56 12.24
C LEU A 68 -16.61 -3.45 12.85
N GLU A 69 -17.16 -4.57 13.34
CA GLU A 69 -18.46 -4.62 14.03
C GLU A 69 -18.31 -4.60 15.55
N ASN A 70 -17.31 -5.32 16.10
CA ASN A 70 -17.16 -5.49 17.55
C ASN A 70 -15.73 -5.23 18.06
N GLY A 71 -14.75 -4.97 17.17
CA GLY A 71 -13.37 -4.65 17.54
C GLY A 71 -12.51 -5.85 17.94
N GLU A 72 -13.01 -7.07 17.89
CA GLU A 72 -12.22 -8.28 18.20
C GLU A 72 -11.04 -8.40 17.24
N ILE A 73 -9.84 -8.67 17.79
CA ILE A 73 -8.61 -8.87 17.02
C ILE A 73 -8.24 -10.34 17.02
N GLN A 74 -7.90 -10.90 15.87
CA GLN A 74 -7.49 -12.29 15.71
C GLN A 74 -6.17 -12.38 14.94
N ARG A 75 -5.23 -13.23 15.41
CA ARG A 75 -3.98 -13.52 14.71
C ARG A 75 -4.24 -14.40 13.50
N LEU A 76 -3.65 -14.03 12.35
CA LEU A 76 -3.75 -14.77 11.10
C LEU A 76 -2.50 -15.60 10.79
N THR A 77 -1.32 -15.12 11.18
CA THR A 77 -0.05 -15.79 10.89
C THR A 77 0.78 -15.99 12.14
N ASP A 78 1.66 -16.98 12.09
CA ASP A 78 2.76 -17.23 13.03
C ASP A 78 3.94 -17.77 12.21
N LEU A 79 4.49 -16.92 11.34
CA LEU A 79 5.55 -17.26 10.41
C LEU A 79 6.73 -16.31 10.61
N GLU A 80 7.94 -16.82 10.38
CA GLU A 80 9.15 -15.99 10.38
C GLU A 80 9.27 -15.23 9.05
N GLY A 81 9.94 -14.07 9.07
CA GLY A 81 10.31 -13.33 7.85
C GLY A 81 9.15 -12.67 7.11
N LEU A 82 8.02 -12.39 7.80
CA LEU A 82 6.92 -11.63 7.18
C LEU A 82 7.41 -10.27 6.70
N GLN A 83 7.14 -9.97 5.42
CA GLN A 83 7.33 -8.63 4.86
C GLN A 83 6.06 -7.80 5.12
N PRO A 84 6.10 -6.81 6.04
CA PRO A 84 4.89 -6.22 6.61
C PRO A 84 4.03 -5.45 5.58
N PHE A 85 4.65 -4.91 4.52
CA PHE A 85 3.96 -4.17 3.46
C PHE A 85 3.63 -5.03 2.23
N SER A 86 3.86 -6.35 2.28
CA SER A 86 3.64 -7.22 1.12
C SER A 86 2.19 -7.67 0.95
N GLY A 87 1.35 -7.53 1.98
CA GLY A 87 0.02 -8.11 2.04
C GLY A 87 -0.99 -7.48 1.08
N ASN A 88 -1.93 -8.29 0.58
CA ASN A 88 -3.06 -7.86 -0.25
C ASN A 88 -4.28 -8.77 0.00
N VAL A 89 -5.42 -8.20 0.34
CA VAL A 89 -6.68 -8.94 0.51
C VAL A 89 -7.48 -8.92 -0.79
N VAL A 90 -7.75 -10.10 -1.34
CA VAL A 90 -8.53 -10.27 -2.56
C VAL A 90 -9.51 -11.43 -2.37
N ASP A 91 -10.81 -11.16 -2.51
CA ASP A 91 -11.89 -12.15 -2.38
C ASP A 91 -11.76 -13.02 -1.11
N ASP A 92 -11.55 -12.35 0.04
CA ASP A 92 -11.37 -12.95 1.37
C ASP A 92 -10.16 -13.91 1.49
N ARG A 93 -9.16 -13.74 0.63
CA ARG A 93 -7.84 -14.34 0.72
C ARG A 93 -6.80 -13.27 0.91
N VAL A 94 -5.83 -13.54 1.77
CA VAL A 94 -4.66 -12.67 1.98
C VAL A 94 -3.49 -13.28 1.25
N TYR A 95 -2.94 -12.55 0.29
CA TYR A 95 -1.65 -12.87 -0.34
C TYR A 95 -0.56 -12.07 0.35
N PHE A 96 0.53 -12.68 0.75
CA PHE A 96 1.62 -12.02 1.47
C PHE A 96 2.94 -12.76 1.28
N VAL A 97 4.03 -12.14 1.72
CA VAL A 97 5.38 -12.65 1.54
C VAL A 97 6.05 -12.91 2.89
N THR A 98 6.74 -14.03 2.98
CA THR A 98 7.77 -14.31 3.99
C THR A 98 9.13 -14.48 3.30
N ASP A 99 10.15 -15.00 3.98
CA ASP A 99 11.49 -15.23 3.42
C ASP A 99 11.47 -16.08 2.15
N GLY A 100 11.40 -15.40 1.02
CA GLY A 100 11.42 -16.03 -0.30
C GLY A 100 10.18 -16.87 -0.66
N GLN A 101 9.04 -16.67 0.02
CA GLN A 101 7.80 -17.39 -0.25
C GLN A 101 6.62 -16.43 -0.40
N VAL A 102 5.78 -16.65 -1.42
CA VAL A 102 4.46 -16.04 -1.54
C VAL A 102 3.44 -17.01 -0.97
N HIS A 103 2.63 -16.52 -0.05
CA HIS A 103 1.58 -17.27 0.62
C HIS A 103 0.19 -16.81 0.18
N GLU A 104 -0.77 -17.72 0.24
CA GLU A 104 -2.21 -17.47 0.23
C GLU A 104 -2.81 -17.96 1.54
N LEU A 105 -3.59 -17.12 2.22
CA LEU A 105 -4.30 -17.42 3.45
C LEU A 105 -5.79 -17.15 3.28
N GLU A 106 -6.64 -18.06 3.67
CA GLU A 106 -8.09 -17.89 3.67
C GLU A 106 -8.53 -17.21 4.99
N LEU A 107 -9.17 -16.03 4.89
CA LEU A 107 -9.56 -15.22 6.06
C LEU A 107 -10.51 -15.94 7.01
N ALA A 108 -11.42 -16.77 6.48
CA ALA A 108 -12.43 -17.46 7.28
C ALA A 108 -11.82 -18.56 8.15
N SER A 109 -10.95 -19.40 7.59
CA SER A 109 -10.40 -20.57 8.26
C SER A 109 -9.02 -20.32 8.89
N GLY A 110 -8.27 -19.29 8.43
CA GLY A 110 -6.87 -19.07 8.78
C GLY A 110 -5.90 -20.09 8.14
N ASN A 111 -6.38 -20.94 7.24
CA ASN A 111 -5.52 -21.89 6.55
C ASN A 111 -4.66 -21.17 5.51
N SER A 112 -3.36 -21.45 5.53
CA SER A 112 -2.41 -20.92 4.55
C SER A 112 -1.71 -22.02 3.75
N ARG A 113 -1.29 -21.65 2.54
CA ARG A 113 -0.43 -22.46 1.67
C ARG A 113 0.60 -21.56 0.97
N VAL A 114 1.70 -22.16 0.60
CA VAL A 114 2.68 -21.52 -0.29
C VAL A 114 2.16 -21.60 -1.73
N VAL A 115 2.18 -20.48 -2.43
CA VAL A 115 1.85 -20.35 -3.86
C VAL A 115 3.11 -20.59 -4.70
N VAL A 116 4.21 -19.92 -4.34
CA VAL A 116 5.49 -20.02 -5.05
C VAL A 116 6.64 -19.73 -4.11
N GLU A 117 7.81 -20.33 -4.39
CA GLU A 117 9.03 -20.16 -3.59
C GLU A 117 10.19 -19.61 -4.45
N ARG A 118 10.99 -18.75 -3.84
CA ARG A 118 12.27 -18.21 -4.35
C ARG A 118 13.29 -18.17 -3.21
N PRO A 119 13.85 -19.31 -2.81
CA PRO A 119 14.76 -19.37 -1.68
C PRO A 119 15.96 -18.44 -1.82
N GLY A 120 16.28 -17.69 -0.77
CA GLY A 120 17.39 -16.74 -0.74
C GLY A 120 17.17 -15.45 -1.53
N CYS A 121 15.93 -15.16 -1.95
CA CYS A 121 15.54 -13.92 -2.59
C CYS A 121 14.70 -13.07 -1.67
N GLY A 122 14.83 -11.76 -1.78
CA GLY A 122 13.82 -10.83 -1.26
C GLY A 122 12.61 -10.83 -2.20
N LEU A 123 11.41 -10.77 -1.61
CA LEU A 123 10.16 -10.60 -2.37
C LEU A 123 9.45 -9.34 -1.87
N GLY A 124 8.85 -8.60 -2.81
CA GLY A 124 8.10 -7.38 -2.54
C GLY A 124 6.58 -7.60 -2.44
N GLU A 125 5.84 -6.52 -2.58
CA GLU A 125 4.37 -6.49 -2.51
C GLU A 125 3.75 -7.45 -3.53
N VAL A 126 2.65 -8.09 -3.12
CA VAL A 126 1.92 -9.02 -3.98
C VAL A 126 0.72 -8.34 -4.62
N THR A 127 0.68 -8.35 -5.93
CA THR A 127 -0.51 -7.98 -6.71
C THR A 127 -1.19 -9.23 -7.28
N VAL A 128 -2.52 -9.15 -7.49
CA VAL A 128 -3.34 -10.27 -7.98
C VAL A 128 -4.10 -9.83 -9.23
N SER A 129 -4.09 -10.65 -10.27
CA SER A 129 -4.77 -10.35 -11.53
C SER A 129 -6.29 -10.23 -11.35
N CYS A 130 -6.94 -9.44 -12.22
CA CYS A 130 -8.39 -9.18 -12.13
C CYS A 130 -9.26 -10.44 -12.31
N ASP A 131 -8.72 -11.49 -12.96
CA ASP A 131 -9.38 -12.80 -13.10
C ASP A 131 -9.04 -13.78 -11.95
N ARG A 132 -8.21 -13.36 -10.96
CA ARG A 132 -7.78 -14.14 -9.80
C ARG A 132 -6.94 -15.38 -10.13
N GLN A 133 -6.37 -15.46 -11.33
CA GLN A 133 -5.60 -16.62 -11.74
C GLN A 133 -4.10 -16.47 -11.54
N GLN A 134 -3.60 -15.23 -11.39
CA GLN A 134 -2.18 -14.94 -11.30
C GLN A 134 -1.88 -14.02 -10.12
N VAL A 135 -0.70 -14.20 -9.55
CA VAL A 135 -0.04 -13.26 -8.64
C VAL A 135 1.25 -12.77 -9.28
N ALA A 136 1.64 -11.54 -8.97
CA ALA A 136 2.95 -11.02 -9.31
C ALA A 136 3.56 -10.29 -8.12
N CYS A 137 4.88 -10.31 -8.01
CA CYS A 137 5.65 -9.55 -7.03
C CYS A 137 7.06 -9.26 -7.54
N LEU A 138 7.71 -8.30 -6.90
CA LEU A 138 9.14 -8.05 -7.09
C LEU A 138 9.96 -9.22 -6.54
N VAL A 139 11.04 -9.57 -7.22
CA VAL A 139 12.09 -10.50 -6.73
C VAL A 139 13.42 -9.77 -6.75
N THR A 140 14.14 -9.79 -5.65
CA THR A 140 15.49 -9.21 -5.54
C THR A 140 16.53 -10.27 -5.19
N ARG A 141 17.68 -10.21 -5.89
CA ARG A 141 18.86 -11.07 -5.67
C ARG A 141 20.11 -10.17 -5.70
N GLY A 142 20.63 -9.78 -4.54
CA GLY A 142 21.67 -8.76 -4.48
C GLY A 142 21.19 -7.50 -5.19
N ASP A 143 21.96 -6.99 -6.15
CA ASP A 143 21.62 -5.77 -6.91
C ASP A 143 20.71 -6.01 -8.12
N THR A 144 20.21 -7.24 -8.30
CA THR A 144 19.36 -7.57 -9.45
C THR A 144 17.91 -7.70 -9.04
N ALA A 145 17.03 -7.02 -9.79
CA ALA A 145 15.58 -7.10 -9.65
C ALA A 145 14.94 -7.81 -10.85
N SER A 146 13.85 -8.52 -10.63
CA SER A 146 12.96 -9.11 -11.64
C SER A 146 11.50 -9.06 -11.15
N LEU A 147 10.54 -9.23 -12.04
CA LEU A 147 9.15 -9.49 -11.68
C LEU A 147 8.85 -10.98 -11.78
N LEU A 148 8.37 -11.57 -10.71
CA LEU A 148 7.80 -12.92 -10.69
C LEU A 148 6.33 -12.83 -11.09
N VAL A 149 5.93 -13.69 -12.02
CA VAL A 149 4.52 -13.96 -12.35
C VAL A 149 4.27 -15.43 -12.09
N ALA A 150 3.27 -15.73 -11.27
CA ALA A 150 2.94 -17.11 -10.90
C ALA A 150 1.43 -17.35 -10.97
N ARG A 151 1.03 -18.59 -11.30
CA ARG A 151 -0.37 -18.99 -11.14
C ARG A 151 -0.72 -19.16 -9.68
N VAL A 152 -1.90 -18.66 -9.28
CA VAL A 152 -2.40 -18.80 -7.91
C VAL A 152 -2.45 -20.28 -7.47
N ASP A 153 -2.77 -21.20 -8.37
CA ASP A 153 -2.81 -22.65 -8.08
C ASP A 153 -1.43 -23.30 -7.88
N GLY A 154 -0.33 -22.55 -8.10
CA GLY A 154 1.04 -23.03 -7.94
C GLY A 154 1.53 -23.93 -9.08
N THR A 155 0.79 -24.05 -10.18
CA THR A 155 1.13 -24.98 -11.29
C THR A 155 2.17 -24.46 -12.25
N ALA A 156 2.38 -23.14 -12.30
CA ALA A 156 3.35 -22.50 -13.18
C ALA A 156 3.78 -21.13 -12.62
N ASP A 157 5.05 -20.82 -12.85
CA ASP A 157 5.63 -19.51 -12.56
C ASP A 157 6.79 -19.21 -13.51
N HIS A 158 7.15 -17.95 -13.64
CA HIS A 158 8.31 -17.48 -14.38
C HIS A 158 8.68 -16.05 -13.96
N GLU A 159 9.90 -15.64 -14.30
CA GLU A 159 10.38 -14.29 -14.05
C GLU A 159 10.58 -13.55 -15.35
N ILE A 160 10.22 -12.27 -15.34
CA ILE A 160 10.35 -11.33 -16.46
C ILE A 160 11.20 -10.13 -16.03
N LEU A 161 11.73 -9.36 -16.99
CA LEU A 161 12.49 -8.12 -16.79
C LEU A 161 13.74 -8.24 -15.90
N SER A 162 14.37 -9.41 -15.84
CA SER A 162 15.52 -9.63 -14.96
C SER A 162 16.71 -8.72 -15.33
N GLY A 163 17.13 -7.87 -14.37
CA GLY A 163 18.30 -6.99 -14.52
C GLY A 163 18.17 -5.89 -15.57
N VAL A 164 16.96 -5.57 -16.04
CA VAL A 164 16.74 -4.56 -17.07
C VAL A 164 16.87 -3.15 -16.49
N ARG A 165 16.24 -2.90 -15.33
CA ARG A 165 16.27 -1.62 -14.56
C ARG A 165 15.85 -1.86 -13.12
N ALA A 166 15.84 -0.82 -12.30
CA ALA A 166 15.17 -0.85 -10.99
C ALA A 166 13.66 -1.10 -11.20
N LEU A 167 13.06 -1.93 -10.35
CA LEU A 167 11.66 -2.34 -10.44
C LEU A 167 11.02 -2.20 -9.08
N TYR A 168 9.85 -1.54 -9.02
CA TYR A 168 9.07 -1.32 -7.80
C TYR A 168 7.57 -1.40 -8.10
N HIS A 169 6.77 -1.64 -7.09
CA HIS A 169 5.31 -1.46 -7.08
C HIS A 169 4.57 -2.10 -8.26
N PRO A 170 4.78 -3.39 -8.54
CA PRO A 170 4.04 -4.04 -9.62
C PRO A 170 2.54 -4.06 -9.31
N GLN A 171 1.72 -3.70 -10.30
CA GLN A 171 0.27 -3.74 -10.19
C GLN A 171 -0.32 -4.35 -11.46
N PHE A 172 -1.22 -5.34 -11.30
CA PHE A 172 -2.00 -5.81 -12.43
C PHE A 172 -2.98 -4.74 -12.91
N HIS A 173 -3.15 -4.67 -14.22
CA HIS A 173 -4.18 -3.83 -14.81
C HIS A 173 -5.57 -4.31 -14.35
N PRO A 174 -6.47 -3.40 -13.90
CA PRO A 174 -7.73 -3.79 -13.26
C PRO A 174 -8.76 -4.45 -14.19
N ALA A 175 -8.53 -4.42 -15.51
CA ALA A 175 -9.41 -5.00 -16.52
C ALA A 175 -8.70 -5.94 -17.51
N ASP A 176 -7.37 -6.03 -17.49
CA ASP A 176 -6.58 -6.94 -18.35
C ASP A 176 -5.65 -7.81 -17.49
N PRO A 177 -5.97 -9.10 -17.27
CA PRO A 177 -5.15 -9.98 -16.43
C PRO A 177 -3.77 -10.30 -17.03
N GLY A 178 -3.55 -9.99 -18.30
CA GLY A 178 -2.27 -10.20 -18.98
C GLY A 178 -1.35 -8.98 -18.97
N GLN A 179 -1.71 -7.88 -18.30
CA GLN A 179 -0.92 -6.65 -18.24
C GLN A 179 -0.58 -6.24 -16.81
N LEU A 180 0.67 -5.80 -16.62
CA LEU A 180 1.19 -5.20 -15.40
C LEU A 180 1.66 -3.79 -15.70
N ILE A 181 1.59 -2.91 -14.70
CA ILE A 181 2.44 -1.73 -14.59
C ILE A 181 3.49 -1.96 -13.51
N TYR A 182 4.56 -1.20 -13.57
CA TYR A 182 5.59 -1.13 -12.53
C TYR A 182 6.30 0.21 -12.56
N SER A 183 6.94 0.53 -11.45
CA SER A 183 7.73 1.74 -11.30
C SER A 183 9.20 1.47 -11.55
N ALA A 184 9.90 2.49 -12.05
CA ALA A 184 11.37 2.53 -12.09
C ALA A 184 11.87 3.82 -11.42
N ASP A 185 13.19 3.89 -11.19
CA ASP A 185 13.84 5.07 -10.63
C ASP A 185 14.83 5.69 -11.62
N PRO A 186 15.18 6.96 -11.45
CA PRO A 186 16.17 7.62 -12.29
C PRO A 186 17.47 6.79 -12.44
N PRO A 187 18.08 6.75 -13.64
CA PRO A 187 17.80 7.62 -14.79
C PRO A 187 16.65 7.17 -15.69
N ASP A 188 15.98 6.05 -15.35
CA ASP A 188 14.82 5.59 -16.10
C ASP A 188 13.58 6.45 -15.78
N PRO A 189 12.64 6.63 -16.72
CA PRO A 189 11.32 7.18 -16.43
C PRO A 189 10.56 6.35 -15.40
N ARG A 190 9.63 6.96 -14.70
CA ARG A 190 8.93 6.33 -13.57
C ARG A 190 7.98 5.22 -13.97
N MET A 191 7.12 5.42 -14.96
CA MET A 191 5.94 4.58 -15.23
C MET A 191 6.12 3.68 -16.45
N TRP A 192 6.00 2.39 -16.24
CA TRP A 192 6.18 1.35 -17.27
C TRP A 192 5.01 0.37 -17.29
N ALA A 193 4.78 -0.24 -18.45
CA ALA A 193 3.86 -1.35 -18.63
C ALA A 193 4.57 -2.53 -19.29
N VAL A 194 4.14 -3.74 -18.96
CA VAL A 194 4.65 -4.99 -19.52
C VAL A 194 3.54 -6.05 -19.54
N ARG A 195 3.60 -6.97 -20.50
CA ARG A 195 2.74 -8.17 -20.49
C ARG A 195 3.28 -9.21 -19.49
N THR A 196 2.39 -10.03 -18.97
CA THR A 196 2.78 -11.09 -18.02
C THR A 196 3.77 -12.12 -18.58
N ASP A 197 3.92 -12.23 -19.90
CA ASP A 197 4.92 -13.06 -20.57
C ASP A 197 6.26 -12.34 -20.82
N GLY A 198 6.39 -11.07 -20.36
CA GLY A 198 7.58 -10.23 -20.56
C GLY A 198 7.61 -9.47 -21.88
N SER A 199 6.63 -9.65 -22.76
CA SER A 199 6.50 -8.88 -23.99
C SER A 199 5.94 -7.48 -23.75
N ASP A 200 6.05 -6.58 -24.72
CA ASP A 200 5.53 -5.20 -24.70
C ASP A 200 6.00 -4.40 -23.46
N ASP A 201 7.28 -4.56 -23.07
CA ASP A 201 7.89 -3.70 -22.05
C ASP A 201 8.07 -2.29 -22.61
N ARG A 202 7.26 -1.34 -22.12
CA ARG A 202 7.23 0.01 -22.65
C ARG A 202 7.04 1.07 -21.57
N CYS A 203 7.69 2.21 -21.76
CA CYS A 203 7.45 3.40 -20.98
C CYS A 203 6.04 3.95 -21.26
N ILE A 204 5.23 4.16 -20.24
CA ILE A 204 3.90 4.78 -20.37
C ILE A 204 4.04 6.28 -20.54
N TYR A 205 4.78 6.92 -19.64
CA TYR A 205 5.03 8.36 -19.68
C TYR A 205 6.52 8.64 -19.42
N ARG A 206 7.14 9.42 -20.31
CA ARG A 206 8.52 9.82 -20.18
C ARG A 206 8.60 11.15 -19.45
N ASN A 207 8.80 11.09 -18.16
CA ASN A 207 9.06 12.29 -17.35
C ASN A 207 10.51 12.78 -17.53
N GLU A 208 10.71 14.07 -17.36
CA GLU A 208 12.04 14.65 -17.29
C GLU A 208 12.70 14.28 -15.95
N PRO A 209 14.04 14.25 -15.86
CA PRO A 209 14.76 13.88 -14.63
C PRO A 209 14.42 14.74 -13.41
N GLU A 210 14.03 16.00 -13.63
CA GLU A 210 13.65 16.96 -12.60
C GLU A 210 12.19 16.81 -12.16
N GLU A 211 11.39 16.05 -12.90
CA GLU A 211 10.00 15.77 -12.56
C GLU A 211 9.90 14.56 -11.63
N TRP A 212 9.51 14.80 -10.42
CA TRP A 212 9.36 13.75 -9.42
C TRP A 212 7.96 13.16 -9.41
N PHE A 213 7.76 12.11 -10.20
CA PHE A 213 6.57 11.29 -10.15
C PHE A 213 6.78 10.10 -9.22
N VAL A 214 5.83 9.91 -8.29
CA VAL A 214 5.84 8.84 -7.29
C VAL A 214 4.43 8.33 -7.04
N HIS A 215 4.32 7.13 -6.48
CA HIS A 215 3.07 6.59 -5.94
C HIS A 215 1.94 6.46 -6.97
N GLU A 216 2.27 5.99 -8.17
CA GLU A 216 1.27 5.73 -9.21
C GLU A 216 0.38 4.53 -8.87
N THR A 217 -0.91 4.64 -9.18
CA THR A 217 -1.88 3.54 -9.10
C THR A 217 -3.01 3.74 -10.09
N PHE A 218 -3.84 2.73 -10.30
CA PHE A 218 -4.99 2.83 -11.19
C PHE A 218 -6.15 3.61 -10.57
N LEU A 219 -6.84 4.41 -11.39
CA LEU A 219 -8.11 5.05 -11.03
C LEU A 219 -9.26 4.05 -11.18
N GLY A 220 -9.64 3.42 -10.08
CA GLY A 220 -10.68 2.39 -10.07
C GLY A 220 -10.39 1.28 -11.08
N ARG A 221 -11.32 1.07 -12.01
CA ARG A 221 -11.21 0.06 -13.08
C ARG A 221 -11.00 0.66 -14.47
N SER A 222 -10.70 1.95 -14.55
CA SER A 222 -10.62 2.68 -15.83
C SER A 222 -9.40 2.31 -16.68
N GLY A 223 -8.33 1.82 -16.06
CA GLY A 223 -7.03 1.66 -16.71
C GLY A 223 -6.20 2.95 -16.78
N CYS A 224 -6.76 4.10 -16.45
CA CYS A 224 -6.02 5.35 -16.28
C CYS A 224 -5.23 5.32 -14.96
N LEU A 225 -4.02 5.84 -14.96
CA LEU A 225 -3.21 6.00 -13.76
C LEU A 225 -3.46 7.35 -13.11
N ILE A 226 -3.44 7.37 -11.80
CA ILE A 226 -3.26 8.56 -10.98
C ILE A 226 -1.86 8.51 -10.38
N VAL A 227 -1.17 9.64 -10.31
CA VAL A 227 0.21 9.71 -9.85
C VAL A 227 0.47 11.02 -9.13
N CYS A 228 1.26 10.96 -8.07
CA CYS A 228 1.76 12.14 -7.39
C CYS A 228 2.92 12.73 -8.18
N HIS A 229 2.79 13.97 -8.66
CA HIS A 229 3.88 14.80 -9.09
C HIS A 229 4.35 15.60 -7.86
N TRP A 230 5.38 15.11 -7.18
CA TRP A 230 5.78 15.59 -5.86
C TRP A 230 5.95 17.11 -5.81
N ARG A 231 5.26 17.73 -4.86
CA ARG A 231 5.06 19.15 -4.58
C ARG A 231 4.24 19.92 -5.64
N HIS A 232 3.93 19.30 -6.79
CA HIS A 232 3.21 19.97 -7.89
C HIS A 232 1.79 19.43 -8.06
N GLY A 233 1.39 18.44 -7.25
CA GLY A 233 0.02 17.94 -7.15
C GLY A 233 -0.21 16.59 -7.80
N LEU A 234 -1.46 16.32 -8.17
CA LEU A 234 -1.91 15.09 -8.79
C LEU A 234 -1.97 15.20 -10.31
N ARG A 235 -1.63 14.11 -10.97
CA ARG A 235 -1.75 13.94 -12.41
C ARG A 235 -2.52 12.66 -12.73
N MET A 236 -3.16 12.65 -13.87
CA MET A 236 -3.71 11.45 -14.50
C MET A 236 -2.88 11.13 -15.75
N VAL A 237 -2.60 9.85 -15.94
CA VAL A 237 -1.81 9.38 -17.11
C VAL A 237 -2.55 8.22 -17.75
N GLU A 238 -2.95 8.40 -19.01
CA GLU A 238 -3.53 7.32 -19.80
C GLU A 238 -2.46 6.33 -20.26
N MET A 239 -2.84 5.10 -20.56
CA MET A 239 -1.90 4.06 -20.98
C MET A 239 -1.19 4.37 -22.31
N ASP A 240 -1.64 5.36 -23.07
CA ASP A 240 -0.97 5.90 -24.28
C ASP A 240 0.01 7.03 -23.99
N GLY A 241 0.18 7.40 -22.70
CA GLY A 241 1.08 8.46 -22.25
C GLY A 241 0.45 9.85 -22.22
N THR A 242 -0.84 10.01 -22.54
CA THR A 242 -1.51 11.30 -22.40
C THR A 242 -1.58 11.69 -20.93
N LEU A 243 -0.99 12.83 -20.57
CA LEU A 243 -0.98 13.38 -19.22
C LEU A 243 -2.01 14.50 -19.09
N LYS A 244 -2.76 14.47 -18.00
CA LYS A 244 -3.70 15.51 -17.58
C LYS A 244 -3.35 15.97 -16.16
N GLU A 245 -3.25 17.29 -15.97
CA GLU A 245 -3.19 17.86 -14.63
C GLU A 245 -4.56 17.73 -13.95
N LEU A 246 -4.58 17.22 -12.72
CA LEU A 246 -5.81 17.01 -11.97
C LEU A 246 -5.95 18.02 -10.84
N SER A 247 -4.91 18.19 -10.02
CA SER A 247 -4.91 19.08 -8.87
C SER A 247 -3.50 19.59 -8.60
N ASP A 248 -3.35 20.79 -8.07
CA ASP A 248 -2.10 21.38 -7.59
C ASP A 248 -1.83 21.11 -6.10
N LEU A 249 -2.71 20.35 -5.43
CA LEU A 249 -2.55 19.99 -4.03
C LEU A 249 -1.33 19.09 -3.84
N SER A 250 -0.38 19.50 -3.00
CA SER A 250 0.76 18.68 -2.62
C SER A 250 0.29 17.46 -1.82
N VAL A 251 0.39 16.27 -2.42
CA VAL A 251 0.00 14.99 -1.83
C VAL A 251 1.17 14.03 -1.85
N TRP A 252 1.10 12.96 -1.06
CA TRP A 252 2.18 11.97 -1.01
C TRP A 252 1.70 10.56 -1.38
N HIS A 253 0.89 9.88 -0.58
CA HIS A 253 0.30 8.61 -0.96
C HIS A 253 -1.14 8.80 -1.45
N ILE A 254 -1.52 8.01 -2.41
CA ILE A 254 -2.80 8.12 -3.09
C ILE A 254 -3.46 6.75 -3.27
N ALA A 255 -4.76 6.69 -3.11
CA ALA A 255 -5.55 5.52 -3.45
C ALA A 255 -6.86 5.91 -4.10
N SER A 256 -7.36 5.08 -5.00
CA SER A 256 -8.64 5.28 -5.66
C SER A 256 -9.77 4.53 -4.96
N SER A 257 -10.97 5.11 -4.93
CA SER A 257 -12.17 4.33 -4.63
C SER A 257 -12.38 3.23 -5.69
N PRO A 258 -13.02 2.10 -5.32
CA PRO A 258 -13.18 0.97 -6.25
C PRO A 258 -13.94 1.30 -7.54
N ASP A 259 -14.83 2.27 -7.48
CA ASP A 259 -15.60 2.78 -8.64
C ASP A 259 -14.86 3.87 -9.44
N GLY A 260 -13.72 4.36 -8.92
CA GLY A 260 -12.96 5.46 -9.52
C GLY A 260 -13.59 6.84 -9.32
N GLY A 261 -14.64 6.97 -8.52
CA GLY A 261 -15.36 8.25 -8.30
C GLY A 261 -14.69 9.17 -7.29
N SER A 262 -13.68 8.71 -6.56
CA SER A 262 -12.94 9.50 -5.58
C SER A 262 -11.50 9.02 -5.43
N ILE A 263 -10.61 9.95 -5.15
CA ILE A 263 -9.21 9.67 -4.80
C ILE A 263 -9.00 10.12 -3.35
N VAL A 264 -8.46 9.26 -2.49
CA VAL A 264 -7.99 9.66 -1.17
C VAL A 264 -6.49 9.88 -1.21
N CYS A 265 -6.04 10.95 -0.55
CA CYS A 265 -4.62 11.28 -0.46
C CYS A 265 -4.27 11.63 0.98
N ASP A 266 -3.08 11.25 1.43
CA ASP A 266 -2.44 11.96 2.53
C ASP A 266 -1.67 13.17 1.98
N THR A 267 -1.46 14.16 2.83
CA THR A 267 -0.79 15.39 2.47
C THR A 267 0.47 15.57 3.31
N HIS A 268 1.46 16.18 2.70
CA HIS A 268 2.72 16.50 3.37
C HIS A 268 3.27 17.81 2.79
N LEU A 269 3.73 18.71 3.65
CA LEU A 269 4.30 20.01 3.28
C LEU A 269 3.34 20.96 2.48
N PRO A 270 2.24 21.42 3.10
CA PRO A 270 1.83 21.22 4.49
C PRO A 270 1.02 19.95 4.69
N ASP A 271 1.09 19.36 5.89
CA ASP A 271 0.16 18.32 6.30
C ASP A 271 -1.18 18.97 6.69
N ILE A 272 -2.22 18.66 5.93
CA ILE A 272 -3.61 19.03 6.21
C ILE A 272 -4.50 17.80 6.46
N GLY A 273 -3.88 16.63 6.67
CA GLY A 273 -4.53 15.36 6.90
C GLY A 273 -4.90 14.61 5.62
N LEU A 274 -5.92 13.78 5.71
CA LEU A 274 -6.47 13.09 4.53
C LEU A 274 -7.44 13.99 3.79
N VAL A 275 -7.33 13.96 2.48
CA VAL A 275 -8.22 14.68 1.57
C VAL A 275 -8.85 13.73 0.56
N LEU A 276 -10.07 14.04 0.14
CA LEU A 276 -10.74 13.41 -0.99
C LEU A 276 -10.66 14.34 -2.19
N VAL A 277 -10.25 13.82 -3.32
CA VAL A 277 -10.16 14.55 -4.60
C VAL A 277 -11.15 13.92 -5.59
N ASP A 278 -11.94 14.77 -6.23
CA ASP A 278 -12.82 14.40 -7.32
C ASP A 278 -12.00 14.25 -8.61
N PRO A 279 -11.95 13.08 -9.24
CA PRO A 279 -11.11 12.83 -10.42
C PRO A 279 -11.59 13.55 -11.69
N GLU A 280 -12.84 14.00 -11.76
CA GLU A 280 -13.35 14.73 -12.92
C GLU A 280 -12.98 16.22 -12.85
N THR A 281 -13.09 16.82 -11.68
CA THR A 281 -12.96 18.26 -11.47
C THR A 281 -11.65 18.70 -10.81
N GLY A 282 -10.92 17.78 -10.16
CA GLY A 282 -9.74 18.07 -9.36
C GLY A 282 -10.04 18.80 -8.04
N ARG A 283 -11.33 19.05 -7.72
CA ARG A 283 -11.71 19.66 -6.45
C ARG A 283 -11.43 18.71 -5.31
N HIS A 284 -10.97 19.26 -4.20
CA HIS A 284 -10.69 18.46 -3.01
C HIS A 284 -11.48 18.96 -1.80
N ARG A 285 -11.68 18.06 -0.85
CA ARG A 285 -12.25 18.36 0.48
C ARG A 285 -11.49 17.57 1.56
N SER A 286 -11.34 18.15 2.73
CA SER A 286 -10.75 17.46 3.88
C SER A 286 -11.65 16.29 4.30
N LEU A 287 -11.04 15.16 4.60
CA LEU A 287 -11.71 13.97 5.15
C LEU A 287 -11.52 13.88 6.66
N CYS A 288 -10.29 13.89 7.13
CA CYS A 288 -9.95 13.97 8.56
C CYS A 288 -8.50 14.40 8.76
N THR A 289 -8.18 14.85 9.96
CA THR A 289 -6.80 15.02 10.41
C THR A 289 -6.21 13.65 10.74
N THR A 290 -4.95 13.42 10.39
CA THR A 290 -4.23 12.20 10.77
C THR A 290 -3.40 12.41 12.02
N ALA A 291 -2.87 13.62 12.21
CA ALA A 291 -1.86 13.94 13.22
C ALA A 291 -0.69 12.94 13.24
N ALA A 292 -0.44 12.27 12.11
CA ALA A 292 0.71 11.39 11.91
C ALA A 292 1.98 12.24 11.86
N THR A 293 3.05 11.77 12.49
CA THR A 293 4.30 12.56 12.52
C THR A 293 5.06 12.52 11.21
N ASN A 294 4.80 11.54 10.37
CA ASN A 294 5.55 11.22 9.14
C ASN A 294 7.05 10.97 9.34
N GLN A 295 7.55 11.12 10.56
CA GLN A 295 8.97 11.03 10.94
C GLN A 295 9.27 9.95 11.98
N GLY A 296 8.25 9.51 12.73
CA GLY A 296 8.38 8.49 13.76
C GLY A 296 9.33 8.82 14.91
N PHE A 297 9.62 10.09 15.18
CA PHE A 297 10.60 10.52 16.19
C PHE A 297 10.32 10.00 17.60
N GLN A 298 9.04 9.76 17.93
CA GLN A 298 8.61 9.36 19.27
C GLN A 298 8.88 7.87 19.58
N TRP A 299 9.02 7.02 18.56
CA TRP A 299 9.07 5.56 18.73
C TRP A 299 10.19 4.88 17.92
N LYS A 300 10.80 5.58 16.97
CA LYS A 300 11.84 5.07 16.07
C LYS A 300 12.98 4.38 16.82
N GLU A 301 13.48 4.99 17.91
CA GLU A 301 14.60 4.46 18.70
C GLU A 301 14.21 3.26 19.57
N LEU A 302 12.91 3.03 19.79
CA LEU A 302 12.40 2.01 20.69
C LEU A 302 12.10 0.68 19.98
N THR A 303 12.29 0.64 18.65
CA THR A 303 11.87 -0.52 17.84
C THR A 303 13.05 -1.06 17.02
N PRO A 304 13.57 -2.27 17.36
CA PRO A 304 14.67 -2.89 16.62
C PRO A 304 14.36 -3.19 15.15
N LEU A 305 13.08 -3.25 14.78
CA LEU A 305 12.61 -3.51 13.43
C LEU A 305 12.79 -2.31 12.47
N VAL A 306 12.96 -1.12 13.02
CA VAL A 306 13.36 0.07 12.26
C VAL A 306 14.89 0.09 12.19
N ALA A 307 15.50 -1.00 11.72
CA ALA A 307 16.91 -0.97 11.40
C ALA A 307 17.15 0.11 10.35
N ASP A 308 18.20 0.89 10.59
CA ASP A 308 18.69 1.92 9.71
C ASP A 308 18.84 1.44 8.26
N GLY A 309 17.73 1.42 7.53
CA GLY A 309 17.81 1.43 6.09
C GLY A 309 18.39 2.79 5.73
N GLU A 310 19.55 2.82 5.15
CA GLU A 310 20.06 4.02 4.48
C GLU A 310 18.92 4.50 3.57
N ALA A 311 18.55 5.77 3.71
CA ALA A 311 17.56 6.35 2.83
C ALA A 311 17.99 6.08 1.39
N PRO A 312 17.12 5.61 0.50
CA PRO A 312 17.47 5.39 -0.89
C PRO A 312 18.10 6.66 -1.45
N GLY A 313 19.07 6.54 -2.36
CA GLY A 313 19.82 7.69 -2.88
C GLY A 313 18.95 8.84 -3.42
N TRP A 314 17.73 8.55 -3.86
CA TRP A 314 16.74 9.56 -4.26
C TRP A 314 16.13 10.35 -3.08
N ALA A 315 16.10 9.78 -1.88
CA ALA A 315 15.63 10.50 -0.68
C ALA A 315 16.63 11.60 -0.27
N THR A 316 17.93 11.46 -0.60
CA THR A 316 18.93 12.49 -0.35
C THR A 316 18.79 13.70 -1.29
N MET A 317 18.22 13.50 -2.48
CA MET A 317 17.95 14.63 -3.42
C MET A 317 16.86 15.58 -2.90
N VAL A 318 15.99 15.10 -1.99
CA VAL A 318 14.95 15.93 -1.35
C VAL A 318 15.51 16.73 -0.17
N GLU A 319 16.53 16.21 0.49
CA GLU A 319 17.14 16.84 1.67
C GLU A 319 17.92 18.13 1.31
N GLU A 320 18.44 18.25 0.10
CA GLU A 320 19.20 19.42 -0.32
C GLU A 320 18.34 20.69 -0.47
N GLU A 321 17.02 20.55 -0.67
CA GLU A 321 16.12 21.68 -0.86
C GLU A 321 15.24 22.03 0.35
N SER A 322 15.13 21.17 1.36
CA SER A 322 14.37 21.44 2.58
C SER A 322 15.02 20.85 3.82
N THR A 323 14.97 21.59 4.93
CA THR A 323 15.38 21.09 6.26
C THR A 323 14.37 20.08 6.84
N GLU A 324 13.29 19.77 6.13
CA GLU A 324 12.27 18.82 6.52
C GLU A 324 12.33 17.61 5.58
N THR A 325 12.79 16.47 6.10
CA THR A 325 12.83 15.22 5.35
C THR A 325 11.41 14.74 5.08
N ALA A 326 11.07 14.46 3.82
CA ALA A 326 9.82 13.80 3.45
C ALA A 326 9.82 12.32 3.86
N TYR A 327 10.94 11.81 4.37
CA TYR A 327 11.20 10.42 4.65
C TYR A 327 11.35 10.17 6.14
N GLY A 328 10.36 9.52 6.71
CA GLY A 328 10.42 8.87 8.01
C GLY A 328 10.20 7.35 7.85
N PRO A 329 10.17 6.61 8.94
CA PRO A 329 9.75 5.21 8.89
C PRO A 329 8.38 5.07 8.25
N GLN A 330 8.20 4.13 7.33
CA GLN A 330 6.96 3.88 6.60
C GLN A 330 5.74 3.72 7.54
N TRP A 331 5.95 3.18 8.73
CA TRP A 331 4.90 3.03 9.75
C TRP A 331 4.38 4.35 10.35
N SER A 332 5.03 5.48 10.12
CA SER A 332 4.56 6.81 10.55
C SER A 332 3.81 7.56 9.45
N HIS A 333 3.68 6.98 8.26
CA HIS A 333 2.94 7.55 7.14
C HIS A 333 1.47 7.07 7.16
N PRO A 334 0.50 7.91 6.80
CA PRO A 334 -0.91 7.53 6.82
C PRO A 334 -1.28 6.38 5.89
N HIS A 335 -0.72 6.29 4.67
CA HIS A 335 -0.98 5.23 3.71
C HIS A 335 -2.48 4.92 3.54
N PRO A 336 -3.30 5.88 3.11
CA PRO A 336 -4.74 5.71 3.07
C PRO A 336 -5.17 4.69 2.02
N SER A 337 -6.17 3.85 2.34
CA SER A 337 -6.79 2.92 1.39
C SER A 337 -8.29 2.80 1.61
N PHE A 338 -9.07 2.71 0.52
CA PHE A 338 -10.52 2.59 0.59
C PHE A 338 -10.98 1.17 0.95
N SER A 339 -12.13 1.09 1.63
CA SER A 339 -12.90 -0.14 1.72
C SER A 339 -13.54 -0.52 0.37
N PRO A 340 -13.88 -1.81 0.14
CA PRO A 340 -14.47 -2.26 -1.13
C PRO A 340 -15.78 -1.58 -1.53
N ASP A 341 -16.52 -1.04 -0.56
CA ASP A 341 -17.76 -0.29 -0.81
C ASP A 341 -17.54 1.24 -0.93
N GLY A 342 -16.28 1.71 -0.84
CA GLY A 342 -15.90 3.12 -0.92
C GLY A 342 -16.34 3.99 0.27
N LYS A 343 -16.92 3.40 1.34
CA LYS A 343 -17.53 4.16 2.43
C LYS A 343 -16.60 4.41 3.61
N ARG A 344 -15.44 3.80 3.62
CA ARG A 344 -14.43 3.94 4.67
C ARG A 344 -13.05 4.08 4.07
N VAL A 345 -12.15 4.73 4.81
CA VAL A 345 -10.74 4.79 4.49
C VAL A 345 -9.96 4.30 5.70
N ALA A 346 -9.11 3.28 5.52
CA ALA A 346 -8.15 2.86 6.52
C ALA A 346 -6.88 3.70 6.41
N PHE A 347 -6.24 3.99 7.54
CA PHE A 347 -4.97 4.71 7.56
C PHE A 347 -4.17 4.41 8.83
N THR A 348 -2.90 4.75 8.82
CA THR A 348 -2.01 4.71 9.97
C THR A 348 -1.87 6.09 10.60
N SER A 349 -1.75 6.14 11.92
CA SER A 349 -1.25 7.33 12.61
C SER A 349 -0.52 6.92 13.88
N ASP A 350 0.56 7.63 14.19
CA ASP A 350 1.32 7.52 15.43
C ASP A 350 0.98 8.64 16.44
N MET A 351 -0.19 9.29 16.28
CA MET A 351 -0.65 10.39 17.13
C MET A 351 -0.73 10.03 18.63
N THR A 352 -0.85 8.74 18.94
CA THR A 352 -0.87 8.23 20.31
C THR A 352 0.49 7.74 20.82
N GLY A 353 1.57 8.04 20.11
CA GLY A 353 2.95 7.69 20.45
C GLY A 353 3.46 6.38 19.83
N ARG A 354 2.58 5.62 19.18
CA ARG A 354 2.90 4.41 18.40
C ARG A 354 2.03 4.36 17.15
N PRO A 355 2.50 3.74 16.05
CA PRO A 355 1.67 3.50 14.89
C PRO A 355 0.46 2.63 15.24
N GLN A 356 -0.73 3.12 14.94
CA GLN A 356 -1.99 2.46 15.17
C GLN A 356 -2.84 2.49 13.90
N VAL A 357 -3.76 1.52 13.80
CA VAL A 357 -4.70 1.40 12.70
C VAL A 357 -5.95 2.23 12.98
N TYR A 358 -6.31 3.06 12.01
CA TYR A 358 -7.51 3.90 12.05
C TYR A 358 -8.39 3.63 10.84
N VAL A 359 -9.67 3.92 11.00
CA VAL A 359 -10.65 3.96 9.92
C VAL A 359 -11.47 5.23 10.07
N VAL A 360 -11.68 5.95 8.98
CA VAL A 360 -12.60 7.10 8.91
C VAL A 360 -13.75 6.78 7.98
N ASP A 361 -14.97 7.16 8.37
CA ASP A 361 -16.15 7.05 7.52
C ASP A 361 -16.10 8.14 6.44
N VAL A 362 -16.31 7.76 5.18
CA VAL A 362 -16.42 8.70 4.06
C VAL A 362 -17.82 9.28 4.09
N PRO A 363 -17.96 10.62 4.26
CA PRO A 363 -19.27 11.26 4.25
C PRO A 363 -19.96 11.03 2.89
N GLY A 364 -21.24 10.59 2.93
CA GLY A 364 -22.07 10.56 1.73
C GLY A 364 -22.19 11.96 1.10
N GLU A 365 -22.44 11.99 -0.19
CA GLU A 365 -22.72 13.23 -0.92
C GLU A 365 -23.99 13.91 -0.41
#